data_529aef5afab800f82cb02bdbff06e30d
#
_entry.id   529aef5afab800f82cb02bdbff06e30d
#
_cell.length_a   1.000
_cell.length_b   1.000
_cell.length_c   1.000
_cell.angle_alpha   90.00
_cell.angle_beta   90.00
_cell.angle_gamma   90.00
#
_symmetry.space_group_name_H-M   'P 1'
#
loop_
_entity.id
_entity.type
_entity.pdbx_description
1 polymer ?
#
loop_
_entity_poly.entity_id
_entity_poly.type
_entity_poly.pdbx_seq_one_letter_code
_entity_poly.pdbx_strand_id
1 'polypeptide(L)'
;RWSSPGYADLMVGTSADVAFADAWLKGVRHFDVRAFYQSALKDATVVSPLAGTGRKGLQRSIFNGYTDTAVDEGLSWSMDGYINDFAIGNLAAALAAAPAADDPYAAHYADDAAYFHQRALGYVNLFDPAVGFFVGRDAKGNWREDAKHFDPLRWGGDYTETNAWNMAFHAPQDGAGLAALYGGRAGLAAKLDAFFATPGAFHVGSYGEPIHEMLEARDVRMGQYGHSNQPSHHIIYMYDVAGQPWKTQDKVRDVLSRLYIGSEIGQGYPGDEDNGEMSAWYLFSAAGFYPLRMGTPAYVIGAPYFPHMDIALDNGRHIVIDAPAVSDTNRYVQGLRVNGQPWNKLTLPHALLAQGATLEFLMGPTPSRWASDEAALPPSLTPHGRPQPLRDPGAATSSTPTIAGLTALFDNDSASEAVLPATSTTIAWHYAAPRRVALLTLTSAARAAAPSGWQLQASVDGHHWRTLDTRQQQRFAWPRQTRAFAVPAPGEYAHYRLHFDAAPDASPRALAEIELLGPTP
;
A
#
# COMPACT_ATOMS: atom_id res chain seq x y z
N ARG A 1 0.45 -22.99 -0.76
CA ARG A 1 1.44 -22.52 -1.75
C ARG A 1 1.23 -23.27 -3.06
N TRP A 2 0.58 -22.65 -4.02
CA TRP A 2 0.21 -23.33 -5.26
C TRP A 2 1.42 -23.61 -6.18
N SER A 3 2.51 -22.86 -6.05
CA SER A 3 3.75 -23.08 -6.78
C SER A 3 4.72 -24.06 -6.08
N SER A 4 4.22 -24.91 -5.17
CA SER A 4 5.05 -25.93 -4.50
C SER A 4 5.59 -26.98 -5.52
N PRO A 5 6.85 -27.46 -5.38
CA PRO A 5 7.77 -27.25 -4.24
C PRO A 5 8.63 -26.00 -4.31
N GLY A 6 8.62 -25.24 -5.39
CA GLY A 6 9.45 -24.06 -5.59
C GLY A 6 8.66 -22.77 -5.74
N TYR A 7 9.32 -21.74 -6.24
CA TYR A 7 8.73 -20.51 -6.73
C TYR A 7 8.50 -20.63 -8.24
N ALA A 8 7.43 -20.00 -8.74
CA ALA A 8 7.07 -20.00 -10.15
C ALA A 8 7.24 -18.63 -10.83
N ASP A 9 7.43 -17.58 -10.05
CA ASP A 9 7.56 -16.19 -10.52
C ASP A 9 6.36 -15.70 -11.36
N LEU A 10 5.16 -16.08 -10.96
CA LEU A 10 3.93 -15.85 -11.72
C LEU A 10 3.02 -14.79 -11.09
N MET A 11 3.09 -14.59 -9.77
CA MET A 11 2.17 -13.72 -9.05
C MET A 11 2.87 -12.45 -8.59
N VAL A 12 2.17 -11.33 -8.67
CA VAL A 12 2.64 -10.04 -8.16
C VAL A 12 2.43 -9.93 -6.66
N GLY A 13 3.15 -8.98 -6.04
CA GLY A 13 3.05 -8.67 -4.61
C GLY A 13 3.87 -9.58 -3.71
N THR A 14 4.06 -9.10 -2.48
CA THR A 14 4.63 -9.85 -1.35
C THR A 14 3.60 -9.90 -0.23
N SER A 15 2.40 -10.42 -0.53
CA SER A 15 1.20 -10.29 0.30
C SER A 15 1.29 -10.95 1.68
N ALA A 16 2.31 -11.81 1.92
CA ALA A 16 2.66 -12.24 3.27
C ALA A 16 2.96 -11.05 4.20
N ASP A 17 3.54 -9.96 3.67
CA ASP A 17 3.85 -8.75 4.43
C ASP A 17 2.58 -8.17 5.05
N VAL A 18 1.51 -8.03 4.26
CA VAL A 18 0.25 -7.50 4.75
C VAL A 18 -0.51 -8.51 5.61
N ALA A 19 -0.52 -9.78 5.25
CA ALA A 19 -1.28 -10.82 5.96
C ALA A 19 -0.80 -10.98 7.42
N PHE A 20 0.49 -11.09 7.64
CA PHE A 20 1.04 -11.24 8.99
C PHE A 20 1.01 -9.94 9.80
N ALA A 21 1.20 -8.77 9.15
CA ALA A 21 1.02 -7.49 9.82
C ALA A 21 -0.43 -7.31 10.28
N ASP A 22 -1.41 -7.62 9.44
CA ASP A 22 -2.84 -7.59 9.76
C ASP A 22 -3.17 -8.54 10.91
N ALA A 23 -2.66 -9.78 10.87
CA ALA A 23 -2.83 -10.77 11.93
C ALA A 23 -2.28 -10.26 13.28
N TRP A 24 -1.07 -9.69 13.30
CA TRP A 24 -0.50 -9.11 14.51
C TRP A 24 -1.33 -7.95 15.06
N LEU A 25 -1.73 -7.03 14.21
CA LEU A 25 -2.53 -5.87 14.60
C LEU A 25 -3.92 -6.27 15.11
N LYS A 26 -4.44 -7.42 14.68
CA LYS A 26 -5.68 -8.04 15.17
C LYS A 26 -5.50 -8.99 16.35
N GLY A 27 -4.31 -9.05 16.93
CA GLY A 27 -4.08 -9.76 18.20
C GLY A 27 -3.55 -11.18 18.09
N VAL A 28 -3.27 -11.69 16.90
CA VAL A 28 -2.58 -12.99 16.73
C VAL A 28 -1.14 -12.87 17.24
N ARG A 29 -0.74 -13.76 18.16
CA ARG A 29 0.57 -13.66 18.85
C ARG A 29 1.41 -14.94 18.77
N HIS A 30 0.93 -15.99 18.12
CA HIS A 30 1.59 -17.29 18.07
C HIS A 30 2.62 -17.41 16.94
N PHE A 31 3.37 -16.33 16.68
CA PHE A 31 4.51 -16.31 15.77
C PHE A 31 5.54 -15.28 16.20
N ASP A 32 6.80 -15.43 15.72
CA ASP A 32 7.87 -14.48 15.98
C ASP A 32 7.71 -13.24 15.09
N VAL A 33 7.09 -12.20 15.64
CA VAL A 33 6.85 -10.95 14.91
C VAL A 33 8.14 -10.23 14.52
N ARG A 34 9.23 -10.38 15.30
CA ARG A 34 10.52 -9.74 15.00
C ARG A 34 11.16 -10.38 13.78
N ALA A 35 11.19 -11.72 13.74
CA ALA A 35 11.69 -12.45 12.58
C ALA A 35 10.84 -12.17 11.32
N PHE A 36 9.51 -12.13 11.48
CA PHE A 36 8.61 -11.74 10.40
C PHE A 36 8.90 -10.31 9.92
N TYR A 37 9.00 -9.34 10.84
CA TYR A 37 9.27 -7.94 10.50
C TYR A 37 10.58 -7.79 9.70
N GLN A 38 11.65 -8.50 10.11
CA GLN A 38 12.90 -8.51 9.35
C GLN A 38 12.73 -9.12 7.94
N SER A 39 11.88 -10.14 7.78
CA SER A 39 11.56 -10.70 6.46
C SER A 39 10.83 -9.67 5.59
N ALA A 40 9.82 -9.00 6.12
CA ALA A 40 9.06 -7.96 5.41
C ALA A 40 9.96 -6.76 5.03
N LEU A 41 10.85 -6.32 5.92
CA LEU A 41 11.86 -5.30 5.60
C LEU A 41 12.76 -5.75 4.45
N LYS A 42 13.23 -7.00 4.48
CA LYS A 42 14.07 -7.54 3.41
C LYS A 42 13.34 -7.54 2.08
N ASP A 43 12.10 -8.01 2.05
CA ASP A 43 11.27 -7.99 0.83
C ASP A 43 11.04 -6.57 0.29
N ALA A 44 10.89 -5.59 1.18
CA ALA A 44 10.57 -4.22 0.81
C ALA A 44 11.78 -3.32 0.51
N THR A 45 13.00 -3.69 0.95
CA THR A 45 14.17 -2.78 0.92
C THR A 45 15.44 -3.40 0.36
N VAL A 46 15.43 -4.69 0.00
CA VAL A 46 16.62 -5.39 -0.48
C VAL A 46 16.35 -6.03 -1.83
N VAL A 47 17.19 -5.74 -2.81
CA VAL A 47 17.11 -6.38 -4.12
C VAL A 47 17.37 -7.89 -3.97
N SER A 48 16.41 -8.71 -4.38
CA SER A 48 16.56 -10.17 -4.33
C SER A 48 17.69 -10.64 -5.26
N PRO A 49 18.59 -11.52 -4.81
CA PRO A 49 19.59 -12.15 -5.67
C PRO A 49 18.98 -13.20 -6.63
N LEU A 50 17.74 -13.61 -6.38
CA LEU A 50 17.02 -14.61 -7.17
C LEU A 50 15.88 -13.93 -7.94
N ALA A 51 15.87 -14.06 -9.25
CA ALA A 51 14.88 -13.41 -10.12
C ALA A 51 13.43 -13.77 -9.75
N GLY A 52 13.17 -15.00 -9.34
CA GLY A 52 11.82 -15.49 -9.01
C GLY A 52 11.36 -15.22 -7.58
N THR A 53 12.04 -14.38 -6.79
CA THR A 53 11.68 -14.12 -5.38
C THR A 53 11.73 -12.64 -5.02
N GLY A 54 10.97 -12.23 -4.01
CA GLY A 54 10.92 -10.86 -3.51
C GLY A 54 10.21 -9.90 -4.45
N ARG A 55 10.18 -8.62 -4.10
CA ARG A 55 9.60 -7.57 -4.94
C ARG A 55 10.43 -7.33 -6.19
N LYS A 56 9.76 -7.16 -7.32
CA LYS A 56 10.41 -6.84 -8.58
C LYS A 56 10.79 -5.37 -8.68
N GLY A 57 11.86 -5.11 -9.42
CA GLY A 57 12.28 -3.76 -9.76
C GLY A 57 12.90 -2.94 -8.63
N LEU A 58 13.10 -3.50 -7.41
CA LEU A 58 13.61 -2.76 -6.24
C LEU A 58 14.94 -2.06 -6.48
N GLN A 59 15.72 -2.50 -7.46
CA GLN A 59 16.98 -1.84 -7.81
C GLN A 59 16.80 -0.35 -8.07
N ARG A 60 15.64 0.05 -8.64
CA ARG A 60 15.30 1.44 -8.98
C ARG A 60 13.98 1.91 -8.37
N SER A 61 13.02 1.01 -8.17
CA SER A 61 11.67 1.39 -7.74
C SER A 61 11.63 2.07 -6.38
N ILE A 62 12.57 1.75 -5.48
CA ILE A 62 12.68 2.39 -4.16
C ILE A 62 12.88 3.91 -4.31
N PHE A 63 13.72 4.33 -5.27
CA PHE A 63 14.09 5.71 -5.51
C PHE A 63 13.12 6.44 -6.44
N ASN A 64 12.68 5.76 -7.51
CA ASN A 64 11.69 6.32 -8.44
C ASN A 64 10.30 6.46 -7.81
N GLY A 65 10.02 5.67 -6.76
CA GLY A 65 8.71 5.58 -6.12
C GLY A 65 7.69 4.75 -6.91
N TYR A 66 8.14 3.97 -7.91
CA TYR A 66 7.34 2.99 -8.69
C TYR A 66 8.26 2.01 -9.41
N THR A 67 7.75 0.82 -9.70
CA THR A 67 8.39 -0.18 -10.57
C THR A 67 8.18 0.22 -12.02
N ASP A 68 9.26 0.39 -12.78
CA ASP A 68 9.21 0.89 -14.14
C ASP A 68 8.75 -0.17 -15.15
N THR A 69 8.40 0.29 -16.36
CA THR A 69 7.86 -0.54 -17.45
C THR A 69 8.85 -1.52 -18.07
N ALA A 70 10.09 -1.55 -17.62
CA ALA A 70 11.05 -2.61 -17.97
C ALA A 70 10.79 -3.91 -17.20
N VAL A 71 10.03 -3.83 -16.12
CA VAL A 71 9.51 -4.97 -15.38
C VAL A 71 8.13 -5.28 -15.91
N ASP A 72 7.89 -6.54 -16.28
CA ASP A 72 6.56 -6.99 -16.68
C ASP A 72 5.57 -6.78 -15.52
N GLU A 73 4.36 -6.30 -15.84
CA GLU A 73 3.32 -5.95 -14.86
C GLU A 73 3.80 -4.96 -13.77
N GLY A 74 4.76 -4.09 -14.11
CA GLY A 74 5.41 -3.19 -13.15
C GLY A 74 4.47 -2.27 -12.39
N LEU A 75 3.33 -1.86 -13.00
CA LEU A 75 2.31 -1.08 -12.31
C LEU A 75 1.64 -1.92 -11.21
N SER A 76 1.23 -3.16 -11.48
CA SER A 76 0.64 -4.06 -10.48
C SER A 76 1.60 -4.33 -9.33
N TRP A 77 2.89 -4.59 -9.61
CA TRP A 77 3.95 -4.69 -8.60
C TRP A 77 4.04 -3.47 -7.70
N SER A 78 3.87 -2.28 -8.28
CA SER A 78 3.88 -1.03 -7.53
C SER A 78 2.65 -0.89 -6.64
N MET A 79 1.45 -1.11 -7.20
CA MET A 79 0.18 -0.89 -6.50
C MET A 79 0.03 -1.84 -5.31
N ASP A 80 0.34 -3.12 -5.46
CA ASP A 80 0.40 -4.09 -4.35
C ASP A 80 1.51 -3.72 -3.34
N GLY A 81 2.66 -3.29 -3.85
CA GLY A 81 3.77 -2.83 -3.02
C GLY A 81 3.38 -1.70 -2.08
N TYR A 82 2.54 -0.75 -2.51
CA TYR A 82 2.07 0.35 -1.66
C TYR A 82 1.12 -0.11 -0.55
N ILE A 83 0.27 -1.11 -0.81
CA ILE A 83 -0.58 -1.72 0.21
C ILE A 83 0.28 -2.47 1.24
N ASN A 84 1.29 -3.21 0.76
CA ASN A 84 2.22 -3.92 1.64
C ASN A 84 3.04 -2.93 2.49
N ASP A 85 3.55 -1.85 1.91
CA ASP A 85 4.27 -0.79 2.63
C ASP A 85 3.39 -0.14 3.71
N PHE A 86 2.11 0.12 3.41
CA PHE A 86 1.17 0.62 4.42
C PHE A 86 1.05 -0.33 5.62
N ALA A 87 0.93 -1.62 5.39
CA ALA A 87 0.83 -2.61 6.45
C ALA A 87 2.13 -2.74 7.26
N ILE A 88 3.30 -2.74 6.60
CA ILE A 88 4.61 -2.72 7.26
C ILE A 88 4.75 -1.46 8.12
N GLY A 89 4.35 -0.29 7.61
CA GLY A 89 4.38 0.97 8.36
C GLY A 89 3.50 0.94 9.61
N ASN A 90 2.29 0.37 9.52
CA ASN A 90 1.41 0.20 10.68
C ASN A 90 1.96 -0.79 11.70
N LEU A 91 2.55 -1.90 11.26
CA LEU A 91 3.21 -2.85 12.16
C LEU A 91 4.40 -2.18 12.85
N ALA A 92 5.24 -1.46 12.12
CA ALA A 92 6.36 -0.71 12.67
C ALA A 92 5.90 0.31 13.73
N ALA A 93 4.84 1.07 13.44
CA ALA A 93 4.26 2.03 14.39
C ALA A 93 3.75 1.33 15.67
N ALA A 94 3.12 0.16 15.55
CA ALA A 94 2.65 -0.61 16.70
C ALA A 94 3.82 -1.17 17.53
N LEU A 95 4.88 -1.65 16.89
CA LEU A 95 6.10 -2.12 17.57
C LEU A 95 6.86 -0.97 18.24
N ALA A 96 6.90 0.21 17.60
CA ALA A 96 7.49 1.42 18.19
C ALA A 96 6.74 1.89 19.43
N ALA A 97 5.40 1.77 19.45
CA ALA A 97 4.57 2.20 20.58
C ALA A 97 4.72 1.30 21.81
N ALA A 98 5.09 0.03 21.63
CA ALA A 98 5.24 -0.95 22.71
C ALA A 98 6.42 -1.90 22.43
N PRO A 99 7.67 -1.38 22.39
CA PRO A 99 8.82 -2.21 22.10
C PRO A 99 9.09 -3.18 23.25
N ALA A 100 9.47 -4.42 22.92
CA ALA A 100 9.95 -5.35 23.93
C ALA A 100 11.32 -4.88 24.47
N ALA A 101 11.57 -5.12 25.75
CA ALA A 101 12.79 -4.62 26.42
C ALA A 101 14.09 -5.16 25.83
N ASP A 102 14.05 -6.35 25.23
CA ASP A 102 15.19 -7.04 24.60
C ASP A 102 15.20 -6.91 23.06
N ASP A 103 14.41 -6.02 22.51
CA ASP A 103 14.28 -5.90 21.05
C ASP A 103 15.44 -5.08 20.46
N PRO A 104 16.35 -5.70 19.69
CA PRO A 104 17.48 -5.00 19.10
C PRO A 104 17.09 -4.02 17.98
N TYR A 105 15.85 -4.10 17.50
CA TYR A 105 15.34 -3.26 16.42
C TYR A 105 14.47 -2.09 16.91
N ALA A 106 14.21 -2.00 18.22
CA ALA A 106 13.30 -1.00 18.80
C ALA A 106 13.60 0.44 18.37
N ALA A 107 14.86 0.79 18.22
CA ALA A 107 15.29 2.14 17.82
C ALA A 107 14.99 2.47 16.33
N HIS A 108 14.59 1.48 15.53
CA HIS A 108 14.38 1.65 14.08
C HIS A 108 12.90 1.79 13.70
N TYR A 109 12.00 1.21 14.48
CA TYR A 109 10.59 1.11 14.12
C TYR A 109 9.90 2.45 13.83
N ALA A 110 10.26 3.51 14.55
CA ALA A 110 9.65 4.83 14.31
C ALA A 110 10.10 5.43 12.96
N ASP A 111 11.39 5.29 12.61
CA ASP A 111 11.93 5.72 11.32
C ASP A 111 11.29 4.91 10.17
N ASP A 112 11.20 3.59 10.35
CA ASP A 112 10.60 2.70 9.37
C ASP A 112 9.10 3.02 9.17
N ALA A 113 8.35 3.25 10.25
CA ALA A 113 6.93 3.63 10.16
C ALA A 113 6.73 4.90 9.33
N ALA A 114 7.54 5.93 9.60
CA ALA A 114 7.49 7.18 8.84
C ALA A 114 7.80 6.96 7.35
N TYR A 115 8.81 6.15 7.05
CA TYR A 115 9.24 5.85 5.68
C TYR A 115 8.20 5.05 4.90
N PHE A 116 7.71 3.95 5.48
CA PHE A 116 6.76 3.07 4.79
C PHE A 116 5.40 3.73 4.58
N HIS A 117 4.92 4.56 5.50
CA HIS A 117 3.71 5.37 5.27
C HIS A 117 3.90 6.36 4.11
N GLN A 118 5.10 6.94 3.93
CA GLN A 118 5.38 7.81 2.78
C GLN A 118 5.44 7.01 1.47
N ARG A 119 6.06 5.83 1.47
CA ARG A 119 6.10 4.95 0.30
C ARG A 119 4.69 4.51 -0.11
N ALA A 120 3.81 4.23 0.85
CA ALA A 120 2.43 3.83 0.60
C ALA A 120 1.60 4.89 -0.16
N LEU A 121 2.08 6.15 -0.22
CA LEU A 121 1.50 7.22 -1.05
C LEU A 121 2.00 7.21 -2.50
N GLY A 122 2.93 6.33 -2.84
CA GLY A 122 3.61 6.30 -4.15
C GLY A 122 2.66 6.09 -5.34
N TYR A 123 1.47 5.56 -5.13
CA TYR A 123 0.47 5.32 -6.17
C TYR A 123 0.13 6.58 -6.99
N VAL A 124 0.26 7.79 -6.41
CA VAL A 124 0.03 9.05 -7.12
C VAL A 124 1.01 9.27 -8.27
N ASN A 125 2.19 8.62 -8.23
CA ASN A 125 3.19 8.73 -9.30
C ASN A 125 2.74 8.06 -10.60
N LEU A 126 1.83 7.09 -10.49
CA LEU A 126 1.32 6.31 -11.62
C LEU A 126 -0.05 6.81 -12.10
N PHE A 127 -0.66 7.80 -11.44
CA PHE A 127 -1.92 8.37 -11.88
C PHE A 127 -1.71 9.39 -12.99
N ASP A 128 -2.21 9.09 -14.19
CA ASP A 128 -2.21 10.03 -15.30
C ASP A 128 -3.53 10.82 -15.34
N PRO A 129 -3.52 12.12 -14.98
CA PRO A 129 -4.72 12.94 -14.99
C PRO A 129 -5.30 13.17 -16.39
N ALA A 130 -4.51 12.99 -17.47
CA ALA A 130 -4.98 13.17 -18.84
C ALA A 130 -5.98 12.09 -19.26
N VAL A 131 -5.83 10.86 -18.71
CA VAL A 131 -6.73 9.73 -19.00
C VAL A 131 -7.61 9.38 -17.80
N GLY A 132 -7.25 9.81 -16.58
CA GLY A 132 -7.95 9.50 -15.35
C GLY A 132 -7.83 8.04 -14.92
N PHE A 133 -6.67 7.43 -15.15
CA PHE A 133 -6.31 6.06 -14.79
C PHE A 133 -4.86 5.98 -14.29
N PHE A 134 -4.52 4.84 -13.66
CA PHE A 134 -3.13 4.51 -13.39
C PHE A 134 -2.49 3.91 -14.64
N VAL A 135 -1.32 4.41 -15.00
CA VAL A 135 -0.56 4.04 -16.21
C VAL A 135 0.90 3.81 -15.81
N GLY A 136 1.55 2.79 -16.37
CA GLY A 136 2.96 2.51 -16.12
C GLY A 136 3.87 3.63 -16.65
N ARG A 137 5.02 3.78 -16.00
CA ARG A 137 6.08 4.73 -16.40
C ARG A 137 7.39 4.03 -16.62
N ASP A 138 8.18 4.54 -17.57
CA ASP A 138 9.57 4.13 -17.72
C ASP A 138 10.46 4.72 -16.58
N ALA A 139 11.72 4.30 -16.53
CA ALA A 139 12.68 4.77 -15.53
C ALA A 139 12.98 6.29 -15.62
N LYS A 140 12.61 6.95 -16.71
CA LYS A 140 12.75 8.40 -16.91
C LYS A 140 11.49 9.18 -16.56
N GLY A 141 10.42 8.49 -16.15
CA GLY A 141 9.14 9.09 -15.80
C GLY A 141 8.19 9.33 -16.97
N ASN A 142 8.49 8.87 -18.18
CA ASN A 142 7.56 8.93 -19.31
C ASN A 142 6.47 7.88 -19.15
N TRP A 143 5.23 8.24 -19.50
CA TRP A 143 4.12 7.29 -19.55
C TRP A 143 4.36 6.19 -20.60
N ARG A 144 3.93 4.95 -20.32
CA ARG A 144 4.02 3.84 -21.28
C ARG A 144 3.31 4.18 -22.60
N GLU A 145 2.15 4.81 -22.50
CA GLU A 145 1.35 5.22 -23.63
C GLU A 145 0.91 6.68 -23.47
N ASP A 146 0.79 7.39 -24.57
CA ASP A 146 0.19 8.72 -24.57
C ASP A 146 -1.35 8.62 -24.45
N ALA A 147 -1.99 9.72 -24.05
CA ALA A 147 -3.43 9.75 -23.82
C ALA A 147 -4.29 9.39 -25.06
N LYS A 148 -3.75 9.47 -26.28
CA LYS A 148 -4.49 9.16 -27.51
C LYS A 148 -4.51 7.66 -27.81
N HIS A 149 -3.51 6.93 -27.34
CA HIS A 149 -3.35 5.50 -27.59
C HIS A 149 -3.71 4.66 -26.38
N PHE A 150 -3.97 5.30 -25.25
CA PHE A 150 -4.37 4.61 -24.03
C PHE A 150 -5.73 3.94 -24.17
N ASP A 151 -5.77 2.65 -23.84
CA ASP A 151 -6.96 1.81 -23.93
C ASP A 151 -7.24 1.15 -22.57
N PRO A 152 -8.27 1.63 -21.82
CA PRO A 152 -8.56 1.11 -20.50
C PRO A 152 -9.15 -0.31 -20.47
N LEU A 153 -9.53 -0.85 -21.64
CA LEU A 153 -10.04 -2.22 -21.78
C LEU A 153 -8.93 -3.24 -22.08
N ARG A 154 -7.70 -2.80 -22.30
CA ARG A 154 -6.57 -3.69 -22.59
C ARG A 154 -6.09 -4.37 -21.32
N TRP A 155 -5.95 -5.69 -21.38
CA TRP A 155 -5.45 -6.53 -20.30
C TRP A 155 -3.94 -6.77 -20.41
N GLY A 156 -3.29 -7.00 -19.26
CA GLY A 156 -1.86 -7.30 -19.19
C GLY A 156 -0.96 -6.08 -19.42
N GLY A 157 0.31 -6.33 -19.70
CA GLY A 157 1.33 -5.30 -19.86
C GLY A 157 1.71 -4.62 -18.54
N ASP A 158 0.91 -3.69 -18.10
CA ASP A 158 1.04 -3.02 -16.81
C ASP A 158 0.20 -3.73 -15.71
N TYR A 159 -0.80 -4.51 -16.08
CA TYR A 159 -1.86 -5.01 -15.20
C TYR A 159 -1.86 -6.54 -15.14
N THR A 160 -1.68 -7.09 -13.96
CA THR A 160 -1.74 -8.54 -13.73
C THR A 160 -3.18 -9.00 -13.69
N GLU A 161 -3.55 -9.91 -14.59
CA GLU A 161 -4.87 -10.55 -14.66
C GLU A 161 -6.05 -9.56 -14.61
N THR A 162 -5.84 -8.35 -15.14
CA THR A 162 -6.85 -7.29 -15.12
C THR A 162 -6.54 -6.20 -16.15
N ASN A 163 -7.25 -5.06 -16.04
CA ASN A 163 -7.11 -3.88 -16.88
C ASN A 163 -7.11 -2.58 -16.05
N ALA A 164 -6.99 -1.45 -16.73
CA ALA A 164 -6.94 -0.14 -16.09
C ALA A 164 -8.21 0.20 -15.29
N TRP A 165 -9.37 -0.31 -15.68
CA TRP A 165 -10.62 -0.06 -14.94
C TRP A 165 -10.59 -0.64 -13.53
N ASN A 166 -10.15 -1.89 -13.35
CA ASN A 166 -10.06 -2.49 -12.03
C ASN A 166 -8.93 -1.83 -11.21
N MET A 167 -7.78 -1.56 -11.84
CA MET A 167 -6.68 -0.86 -11.16
C MET A 167 -7.00 0.58 -10.77
N ALA A 168 -8.01 1.22 -11.36
CA ALA A 168 -8.41 2.61 -11.05
C ALA A 168 -8.74 2.84 -9.55
N PHE A 169 -9.02 1.78 -8.80
CA PHE A 169 -9.43 1.85 -7.39
C PHE A 169 -8.43 1.18 -6.42
N HIS A 170 -7.28 0.73 -6.91
CA HIS A 170 -6.34 -0.13 -6.17
C HIS A 170 -5.43 0.65 -5.20
N ALA A 171 -6.05 1.52 -4.39
CA ALA A 171 -5.41 2.23 -3.29
C ALA A 171 -6.34 2.30 -2.04
N PRO A 172 -6.80 1.13 -1.53
CA PRO A 172 -7.74 1.10 -0.39
C PRO A 172 -7.13 1.64 0.91
N GLN A 173 -5.80 1.62 1.05
CA GLN A 173 -5.08 2.17 2.20
C GLN A 173 -5.26 3.69 2.34
N ASP A 174 -5.54 4.39 1.22
CA ASP A 174 -5.63 5.84 1.16
C ASP A 174 -6.85 6.31 0.34
N GLY A 175 -8.04 5.86 0.72
CA GLY A 175 -9.25 6.11 -0.03
C GLY A 175 -9.58 7.60 -0.23
N ALA A 176 -9.37 8.46 0.78
CA ALA A 176 -9.59 9.91 0.64
C ALA A 176 -8.55 10.55 -0.29
N GLY A 177 -7.29 10.08 -0.24
CA GLY A 177 -6.24 10.49 -1.18
C GLY A 177 -6.57 10.07 -2.61
N LEU A 178 -7.05 8.84 -2.81
CA LEU A 178 -7.54 8.38 -4.11
C LEU A 178 -8.71 9.24 -4.60
N ALA A 179 -9.68 9.54 -3.74
CA ALA A 179 -10.79 10.43 -4.09
C ALA A 179 -10.30 11.81 -4.56
N ALA A 180 -9.26 12.35 -3.92
CA ALA A 180 -8.68 13.63 -4.32
C ALA A 180 -8.07 13.60 -5.74
N LEU A 181 -7.57 12.45 -6.23
CA LEU A 181 -7.12 12.30 -7.61
C LEU A 181 -8.26 12.42 -8.62
N TYR A 182 -9.45 11.98 -8.24
CA TYR A 182 -10.69 12.07 -9.05
C TYR A 182 -11.47 13.38 -8.83
N GLY A 183 -10.90 14.37 -8.15
CA GLY A 183 -11.58 15.64 -7.89
C GLY A 183 -12.50 15.62 -6.66
N GLY A 184 -12.28 14.68 -5.74
CA GLY A 184 -13.03 14.51 -4.50
C GLY A 184 -13.97 13.32 -4.51
N ARG A 185 -14.73 13.14 -3.44
CA ARG A 185 -15.64 11.97 -3.25
C ARG A 185 -16.69 11.85 -4.34
N ALA A 186 -17.23 12.96 -4.81
CA ALA A 186 -18.21 12.95 -5.90
C ALA A 186 -17.57 12.46 -7.22
N GLY A 187 -16.32 12.83 -7.48
CA GLY A 187 -15.56 12.34 -8.63
C GLY A 187 -15.25 10.85 -8.52
N LEU A 188 -14.84 10.37 -7.33
CA LEU A 188 -14.65 8.94 -7.08
C LEU A 188 -15.95 8.15 -7.27
N ALA A 189 -17.09 8.66 -6.75
CA ALA A 189 -18.39 8.04 -6.95
C ALA A 189 -18.76 7.97 -8.43
N ALA A 190 -18.54 9.05 -9.18
CA ALA A 190 -18.79 9.08 -10.63
C ALA A 190 -17.90 8.10 -11.39
N LYS A 191 -16.63 7.95 -11.00
CA LYS A 191 -15.71 6.96 -11.59
C LYS A 191 -16.18 5.53 -11.33
N LEU A 192 -16.62 5.23 -10.08
CA LEU A 192 -17.21 3.95 -9.72
C LEU A 192 -18.52 3.69 -10.51
N ASP A 193 -19.39 4.68 -10.63
CA ASP A 193 -20.63 4.55 -11.42
C ASP A 193 -20.32 4.25 -12.90
N ALA A 194 -19.33 4.93 -13.47
CA ALA A 194 -18.87 4.68 -14.83
C ALA A 194 -18.29 3.26 -14.99
N PHE A 195 -17.51 2.79 -14.01
CA PHE A 195 -16.95 1.45 -13.98
C PHE A 195 -18.03 0.35 -14.04
N PHE A 196 -19.08 0.46 -13.21
CA PHE A 196 -20.19 -0.50 -13.20
C PHE A 196 -21.14 -0.35 -14.40
N ALA A 197 -21.14 0.81 -15.08
CA ALA A 197 -21.95 1.05 -16.28
C ALA A 197 -21.23 0.72 -17.59
N THR A 198 -19.90 0.70 -17.61
CA THR A 198 -19.11 0.39 -18.80
C THR A 198 -19.24 -1.09 -19.14
N PRO A 199 -19.66 -1.47 -20.36
CA PRO A 199 -19.81 -2.87 -20.73
C PRO A 199 -18.56 -3.71 -20.46
N GLY A 200 -18.73 -4.97 -20.05
CA GLY A 200 -17.66 -5.91 -19.75
C GLY A 200 -16.88 -6.41 -20.98
N ALA A 201 -16.66 -5.53 -21.95
CA ALA A 201 -15.78 -5.81 -23.10
C ALA A 201 -14.32 -5.75 -22.65
N PHE A 202 -13.46 -6.49 -23.34
CA PHE A 202 -12.03 -6.51 -23.09
C PHE A 202 -11.22 -6.62 -24.39
N HIS A 203 -9.98 -6.14 -24.37
CA HIS A 203 -8.97 -6.40 -25.38
C HIS A 203 -7.85 -7.23 -24.74
N VAL A 204 -7.49 -8.34 -25.37
CA VAL A 204 -6.59 -9.35 -24.78
C VAL A 204 -5.18 -8.83 -24.45
N GLY A 205 -4.75 -7.73 -25.09
CA GLY A 205 -3.49 -7.05 -24.79
C GLY A 205 -2.26 -7.96 -24.90
N SER A 206 -1.40 -7.93 -23.86
CA SER A 206 -0.13 -8.68 -23.86
C SER A 206 -0.31 -10.19 -23.69
N TYR A 207 -1.46 -10.66 -23.25
CA TYR A 207 -1.73 -12.10 -23.15
C TYR A 207 -1.82 -12.78 -24.52
N GLY A 208 -2.16 -12.03 -25.58
CA GLY A 208 -2.22 -12.54 -26.96
C GLY A 208 -3.46 -13.37 -27.26
N GLU A 209 -4.08 -13.97 -26.26
CA GLU A 209 -5.33 -14.75 -26.33
C GLU A 209 -6.19 -14.49 -25.09
N PRO A 210 -7.51 -14.77 -25.13
CA PRO A 210 -8.34 -14.62 -23.96
C PRO A 210 -7.94 -15.60 -22.84
N ILE A 211 -7.62 -15.11 -21.68
CA ILE A 211 -7.48 -15.90 -20.46
C ILE A 211 -8.85 -16.06 -19.77
N HIS A 212 -8.98 -17.03 -18.84
CA HIS A 212 -10.27 -17.35 -18.23
C HIS A 212 -10.83 -16.16 -17.42
N GLU A 213 -9.99 -15.38 -16.75
CA GLU A 213 -10.39 -14.23 -15.96
C GLU A 213 -11.09 -13.15 -16.80
N MET A 214 -10.70 -12.98 -18.07
CA MET A 214 -11.36 -12.04 -18.99
C MET A 214 -12.80 -12.48 -19.30
N LEU A 215 -12.99 -13.79 -19.51
CA LEU A 215 -14.29 -14.37 -19.83
C LEU A 215 -15.21 -14.34 -18.60
N GLU A 216 -14.68 -14.70 -17.46
CA GLU A 216 -15.36 -14.67 -16.17
C GLU A 216 -15.79 -13.24 -15.79
N ALA A 217 -14.87 -12.26 -15.87
CA ALA A 217 -15.18 -10.85 -15.60
C ALA A 217 -16.30 -10.33 -16.50
N ARG A 218 -16.31 -10.68 -17.80
CA ARG A 218 -17.41 -10.36 -18.73
C ARG A 218 -18.71 -11.00 -18.26
N ASP A 219 -18.65 -12.27 -17.87
CA ASP A 219 -19.83 -13.08 -17.57
C ASP A 219 -20.45 -12.77 -16.19
N VAL A 220 -19.72 -12.08 -15.31
CA VAL A 220 -20.26 -11.45 -14.09
C VAL A 220 -21.39 -10.46 -14.40
N ARG A 221 -21.35 -9.79 -15.57
CA ARG A 221 -22.36 -8.83 -16.03
C ARG A 221 -22.61 -7.68 -15.06
N MET A 222 -21.53 -7.12 -14.51
CA MET A 222 -21.54 -5.95 -13.63
C MET A 222 -20.60 -4.86 -14.16
N GLY A 223 -20.73 -4.51 -15.44
CA GLY A 223 -19.83 -3.55 -16.08
C GLY A 223 -18.41 -4.13 -16.23
N GLN A 224 -17.42 -3.38 -15.81
CA GLN A 224 -16.02 -3.81 -15.79
C GLN A 224 -15.62 -4.56 -14.50
N TYR A 225 -16.54 -4.78 -13.57
CA TYR A 225 -16.29 -5.46 -12.30
C TYR A 225 -16.07 -6.97 -12.49
N GLY A 226 -14.85 -7.42 -12.32
CA GLY A 226 -14.43 -8.82 -12.45
C GLY A 226 -14.39 -9.53 -11.11
N HIS A 227 -15.53 -9.87 -10.51
CA HIS A 227 -15.58 -10.52 -9.19
C HIS A 227 -14.91 -11.90 -9.13
N SER A 228 -14.62 -12.49 -10.28
CA SER A 228 -13.91 -13.76 -10.39
C SER A 228 -12.46 -13.72 -9.89
N ASN A 229 -11.86 -12.53 -9.73
CA ASN A 229 -10.46 -12.39 -9.37
C ASN A 229 -10.21 -11.24 -8.36
N GLN A 230 -9.15 -11.38 -7.57
CA GLN A 230 -8.80 -10.55 -6.41
C GLN A 230 -8.64 -9.04 -6.70
N PRO A 231 -8.14 -8.57 -7.86
CA PRO A 231 -8.02 -7.15 -8.14
C PRO A 231 -9.32 -6.36 -7.98
N SER A 232 -10.48 -7.04 -8.06
CA SER A 232 -11.79 -6.40 -8.01
C SER A 232 -12.44 -6.38 -6.62
N HIS A 233 -12.04 -7.24 -5.70
CA HIS A 233 -12.80 -7.59 -4.49
C HIS A 233 -13.05 -6.42 -3.55
N HIS A 234 -12.15 -5.45 -3.47
CA HIS A 234 -12.27 -4.25 -2.63
C HIS A 234 -13.14 -3.15 -3.27
N ILE A 235 -13.33 -3.17 -4.60
CA ILE A 235 -13.87 -2.03 -5.37
C ILE A 235 -15.27 -1.63 -4.94
N ILE A 236 -16.14 -2.58 -4.67
CA ILE A 236 -17.51 -2.32 -4.21
C ILE A 236 -17.49 -1.47 -2.93
N TYR A 237 -16.59 -1.76 -2.01
CA TYR A 237 -16.46 -1.07 -0.74
C TYR A 237 -15.87 0.34 -0.86
N MET A 238 -15.32 0.71 -2.03
CA MET A 238 -14.84 2.07 -2.29
C MET A 238 -15.98 3.09 -2.38
N TYR A 239 -17.24 2.66 -2.52
CA TYR A 239 -18.38 3.57 -2.35
C TYR A 239 -18.55 4.07 -0.92
N ASP A 240 -18.12 3.32 0.10
CA ASP A 240 -18.07 3.79 1.49
C ASP A 240 -17.12 4.97 1.64
N VAL A 241 -15.95 4.90 0.99
CA VAL A 241 -14.98 6.01 0.92
C VAL A 241 -15.57 7.22 0.20
N ALA A 242 -16.37 6.98 -0.85
CA ALA A 242 -17.05 8.03 -1.60
C ALA A 242 -18.24 8.66 -0.84
N GLY A 243 -18.59 8.15 0.36
CA GLY A 243 -19.71 8.62 1.16
C GLY A 243 -21.08 8.21 0.62
N GLN A 244 -21.13 7.11 -0.14
CA GLN A 244 -22.34 6.55 -0.71
C GLN A 244 -22.54 5.07 -0.32
N PRO A 245 -22.64 4.76 0.99
CA PRO A 245 -22.66 3.37 1.49
C PRO A 245 -23.83 2.55 0.95
N TRP A 246 -24.92 3.19 0.58
CA TRP A 246 -26.07 2.49 -0.03
C TRP A 246 -25.71 1.81 -1.37
N LYS A 247 -24.73 2.32 -2.11
CA LYS A 247 -24.24 1.69 -3.34
C LYS A 247 -23.37 0.48 -3.03
N THR A 248 -22.53 0.53 -1.98
CA THR A 248 -21.84 -0.66 -1.44
C THR A 248 -22.87 -1.75 -1.13
N GLN A 249 -23.91 -1.40 -0.36
CA GLN A 249 -24.95 -2.33 0.09
C GLN A 249 -25.69 -2.97 -1.10
N ASP A 250 -26.07 -2.18 -2.09
CA ASP A 250 -26.72 -2.66 -3.31
C ASP A 250 -25.83 -3.67 -4.07
N LYS A 251 -24.57 -3.31 -4.32
CA LYS A 251 -23.64 -4.14 -5.09
C LYS A 251 -23.23 -5.41 -4.35
N VAL A 252 -22.96 -5.33 -3.04
CA VAL A 252 -22.65 -6.51 -2.21
C VAL A 252 -23.82 -7.51 -2.25
N ARG A 253 -25.05 -7.03 -2.09
CA ARG A 253 -26.24 -7.87 -2.14
C ARG A 253 -26.44 -8.50 -3.52
N ASP A 254 -26.17 -7.76 -4.59
CA ASP A 254 -26.24 -8.28 -5.96
C ASP A 254 -25.21 -9.41 -6.19
N VAL A 255 -23.96 -9.21 -5.77
CA VAL A 255 -22.90 -10.23 -5.86
C VAL A 255 -23.29 -11.49 -5.06
N LEU A 256 -23.64 -11.34 -3.78
CA LEU A 256 -23.98 -12.47 -2.91
C LEU A 256 -25.19 -13.28 -3.46
N SER A 257 -26.15 -12.62 -4.07
CA SER A 257 -27.37 -13.29 -4.58
C SER A 257 -27.16 -13.98 -5.92
N ARG A 258 -26.25 -13.47 -6.77
CA ARG A 258 -26.13 -13.95 -8.15
C ARG A 258 -24.91 -14.80 -8.42
N LEU A 259 -23.79 -14.50 -7.73
CA LEU A 259 -22.49 -15.07 -8.09
C LEU A 259 -22.07 -16.24 -7.20
N TYR A 260 -22.68 -16.40 -6.04
CA TYR A 260 -22.45 -17.51 -5.12
C TYR A 260 -23.68 -18.42 -5.09
N ILE A 261 -23.95 -19.03 -6.20
CA ILE A 261 -25.05 -20.02 -6.30
C ILE A 261 -24.48 -21.37 -5.92
N GLY A 262 -24.84 -21.89 -4.75
CA GLY A 262 -24.60 -23.27 -4.38
C GLY A 262 -25.30 -24.17 -5.39
N SER A 263 -24.76 -24.24 -6.61
CA SER A 263 -25.46 -24.87 -7.71
C SER A 263 -25.29 -26.38 -7.69
N GLU A 264 -26.29 -27.06 -8.15
CA GLU A 264 -26.26 -28.48 -8.42
C GLU A 264 -25.27 -28.85 -9.55
N ILE A 265 -24.85 -27.83 -10.33
CA ILE A 265 -23.93 -27.94 -11.47
C ILE A 265 -22.88 -26.85 -11.34
N GLY A 266 -21.61 -27.24 -11.20
CA GLY A 266 -20.47 -26.34 -11.10
C GLY A 266 -19.94 -26.14 -9.69
N GLN A 267 -18.96 -25.25 -9.54
CA GLN A 267 -18.24 -25.08 -8.29
C GLN A 267 -18.90 -24.07 -7.32
N GLY A 268 -19.92 -23.34 -7.73
CA GLY A 268 -20.61 -22.37 -6.88
C GLY A 268 -19.93 -21.02 -6.72
N TYR A 269 -18.87 -20.75 -7.46
CA TYR A 269 -18.10 -19.52 -7.50
C TYR A 269 -18.04 -18.95 -8.92
N PRO A 270 -17.88 -17.64 -9.10
CA PRO A 270 -17.79 -17.00 -10.42
C PRO A 270 -16.45 -17.18 -11.14
N GLY A 271 -15.45 -17.79 -10.48
CA GLY A 271 -14.11 -18.10 -10.96
C GLY A 271 -13.46 -19.10 -10.04
N ASP A 272 -12.14 -19.12 -9.97
CA ASP A 272 -11.41 -19.97 -9.06
C ASP A 272 -11.66 -19.59 -7.60
N GLU A 273 -11.73 -20.57 -6.71
CA GLU A 273 -12.00 -20.35 -5.28
C GLU A 273 -10.78 -19.80 -4.52
N ASP A 274 -9.58 -20.10 -5.01
CA ASP A 274 -8.28 -19.59 -4.54
C ASP A 274 -7.98 -19.84 -3.06
N ASN A 275 -8.07 -21.12 -2.67
CA ASN A 275 -7.66 -21.60 -1.35
C ASN A 275 -8.36 -20.92 -0.17
N GLY A 276 -9.63 -20.58 -0.32
CA GLY A 276 -10.45 -19.97 0.71
C GLY A 276 -10.69 -18.47 0.54
N GLU A 277 -10.11 -17.84 -0.48
CA GLU A 277 -10.25 -16.40 -0.69
C GLU A 277 -11.68 -16.00 -1.05
N MET A 278 -12.29 -16.66 -2.04
CA MET A 278 -13.67 -16.40 -2.44
C MET A 278 -14.67 -16.72 -1.32
N SER A 279 -14.41 -17.81 -0.58
CA SER A 279 -15.22 -18.18 0.59
C SER A 279 -15.09 -17.14 1.71
N ALA A 280 -13.88 -16.61 1.95
CA ALA A 280 -13.66 -15.55 2.94
C ALA A 280 -14.39 -14.26 2.54
N TRP A 281 -14.31 -13.86 1.27
CA TRP A 281 -15.06 -12.71 0.76
C TRP A 281 -16.56 -12.86 0.99
N TYR A 282 -17.11 -14.05 0.65
CA TYR A 282 -18.53 -14.38 0.88
C TYR A 282 -18.91 -14.24 2.36
N LEU A 283 -18.15 -14.88 3.25
CA LEU A 283 -18.45 -14.90 4.68
C LEU A 283 -18.41 -13.50 5.30
N PHE A 284 -17.36 -12.72 5.03
CA PHE A 284 -17.26 -11.35 5.52
C PHE A 284 -18.39 -10.48 4.97
N SER A 285 -18.62 -10.53 3.68
CA SER A 285 -19.67 -9.73 3.03
C SER A 285 -21.08 -10.12 3.48
N ALA A 286 -21.35 -11.43 3.67
CA ALA A 286 -22.62 -11.92 4.20
C ALA A 286 -22.83 -11.55 5.68
N ALA A 287 -21.77 -11.43 6.46
CA ALA A 287 -21.81 -10.91 7.82
C ALA A 287 -22.05 -9.39 7.89
N GLY A 288 -21.93 -8.69 6.76
CA GLY A 288 -22.18 -7.26 6.63
C GLY A 288 -20.99 -6.36 6.94
N PHE A 289 -19.75 -6.87 6.91
CA PHE A 289 -18.52 -6.07 7.05
C PHE A 289 -17.37 -6.69 6.25
N TYR A 290 -16.33 -5.90 5.96
CA TYR A 290 -15.21 -6.32 5.10
C TYR A 290 -13.88 -5.66 5.52
N PRO A 291 -12.73 -6.35 5.46
CA PRO A 291 -11.41 -5.80 5.81
C PRO A 291 -10.81 -4.96 4.66
N LEU A 292 -11.48 -3.86 4.27
CA LEU A 292 -11.09 -3.01 3.13
C LEU A 292 -9.63 -2.52 3.22
N ARG A 293 -9.21 -2.08 4.41
CA ARG A 293 -7.86 -1.56 4.65
C ARG A 293 -7.03 -2.61 5.37
N MET A 294 -6.53 -3.58 4.62
CA MET A 294 -5.65 -4.62 5.15
C MET A 294 -4.43 -4.03 5.86
N GLY A 295 -3.97 -4.66 6.92
CA GLY A 295 -2.94 -4.10 7.81
C GLY A 295 -3.49 -3.05 8.78
N THR A 296 -4.82 -3.04 9.03
CA THR A 296 -5.45 -2.25 10.10
C THR A 296 -6.44 -3.11 10.89
N PRO A 297 -6.56 -2.90 12.23
CA PRO A 297 -7.48 -3.67 13.04
C PRO A 297 -8.91 -3.11 12.95
N ALA A 298 -9.46 -3.01 11.73
CA ALA A 298 -10.80 -2.47 11.47
C ALA A 298 -11.42 -3.07 10.21
N TYR A 299 -12.73 -2.99 10.13
CA TYR A 299 -13.55 -3.41 8.99
C TYR A 299 -14.44 -2.26 8.53
N VAL A 300 -14.86 -2.26 7.26
CA VAL A 300 -15.91 -1.37 6.76
C VAL A 300 -17.26 -2.11 6.74
N ILE A 301 -18.34 -1.37 6.81
CA ILE A 301 -19.70 -1.93 6.88
C ILE A 301 -20.31 -2.00 5.48
N GLY A 302 -20.73 -3.20 5.08
CA GLY A 302 -21.56 -3.45 3.91
C GLY A 302 -23.04 -3.59 4.27
N ALA A 303 -23.63 -4.74 3.87
CA ALA A 303 -24.99 -5.11 4.22
C ALA A 303 -25.08 -6.60 4.56
N PRO A 304 -25.71 -6.99 5.67
CA PRO A 304 -25.88 -8.39 6.01
C PRO A 304 -26.72 -9.12 4.96
N TYR A 305 -26.41 -10.40 4.76
CA TYR A 305 -27.13 -11.22 3.79
C TYR A 305 -28.24 -12.06 4.43
N PHE A 306 -28.00 -12.53 5.64
CA PHE A 306 -28.94 -13.39 6.37
C PHE A 306 -29.68 -12.61 7.45
N PRO A 307 -30.93 -13.01 7.81
CA PRO A 307 -31.67 -12.37 8.89
C PRO A 307 -31.02 -12.56 10.27
N HIS A 308 -30.21 -13.61 10.44
CA HIS A 308 -29.49 -13.90 11.66
C HIS A 308 -28.20 -14.67 11.33
N MET A 309 -27.08 -14.28 11.93
CA MET A 309 -25.82 -15.03 11.96
C MET A 309 -25.25 -15.02 13.36
N ASP A 310 -24.70 -16.16 13.80
CA ASP A 310 -23.97 -16.31 15.06
C ASP A 310 -22.59 -16.89 14.77
N ILE A 311 -21.55 -16.11 15.04
CA ILE A 311 -20.16 -16.49 14.83
C ILE A 311 -19.52 -16.75 16.19
N ALA A 312 -19.29 -18.03 16.53
CA ALA A 312 -18.58 -18.43 17.74
C ALA A 312 -17.08 -18.12 17.61
N LEU A 313 -16.51 -17.45 18.60
CA LEU A 313 -15.08 -17.15 18.69
C LEU A 313 -14.36 -18.15 19.59
N ASP A 314 -13.07 -18.38 19.35
CA ASP A 314 -12.24 -19.32 20.13
C ASP A 314 -12.19 -19.00 21.63
N ASN A 315 -12.43 -17.74 22.01
CA ASN A 315 -12.51 -17.30 23.41
C ASN A 315 -13.87 -17.56 24.08
N GLY A 316 -14.77 -18.28 23.41
CA GLY A 316 -16.11 -18.63 23.90
C GLY A 316 -17.13 -17.49 23.81
N ARG A 317 -16.79 -16.38 23.16
CA ARG A 317 -17.71 -15.27 22.89
C ARG A 317 -18.32 -15.40 21.51
N HIS A 318 -19.32 -14.57 21.21
CA HIS A 318 -20.04 -14.62 19.96
C HIS A 318 -20.12 -13.24 19.28
N ILE A 319 -20.06 -13.22 17.97
CA ILE A 319 -20.50 -12.09 17.17
C ILE A 319 -21.89 -12.45 16.62
N VAL A 320 -22.89 -11.76 17.11
CA VAL A 320 -24.28 -11.96 16.69
C VAL A 320 -24.67 -10.84 15.74
N ILE A 321 -25.18 -11.19 14.56
CA ILE A 321 -25.64 -10.26 13.55
C ILE A 321 -27.13 -10.50 13.36
N ASP A 322 -27.94 -9.51 13.70
CA ASP A 322 -29.39 -9.53 13.58
C ASP A 322 -29.87 -8.51 12.54
N ALA A 323 -30.54 -9.01 11.51
CA ALA A 323 -31.13 -8.23 10.43
C ALA A 323 -32.49 -8.82 10.04
N PRO A 324 -33.47 -8.90 10.97
CA PRO A 324 -34.70 -9.67 10.76
C PRO A 324 -35.55 -9.21 9.57
N ALA A 325 -35.41 -7.96 9.14
CA ALA A 325 -36.16 -7.41 8.00
C ALA A 325 -35.39 -7.53 6.66
N VAL A 326 -34.19 -8.12 6.64
CA VAL A 326 -33.38 -8.25 5.41
C VAL A 326 -34.12 -9.14 4.39
N SER A 327 -34.12 -8.71 3.12
CA SER A 327 -34.70 -9.43 1.99
C SER A 327 -34.11 -8.91 0.69
N ASP A 328 -34.49 -9.45 -0.44
CA ASP A 328 -34.09 -8.92 -1.76
C ASP A 328 -34.53 -7.47 -1.96
N THR A 329 -35.66 -7.08 -1.37
CA THR A 329 -36.14 -5.70 -1.40
C THR A 329 -35.51 -4.85 -0.31
N ASN A 330 -35.48 -5.33 0.93
CA ASN A 330 -34.93 -4.61 2.07
C ASN A 330 -33.39 -4.85 2.16
N ARG A 331 -32.66 -4.26 1.25
CA ARG A 331 -31.23 -4.44 1.09
C ARG A 331 -30.37 -3.27 1.63
N TYR A 332 -31.00 -2.16 1.98
CA TYR A 332 -30.31 -0.95 2.42
C TYR A 332 -30.35 -0.79 3.93
N VAL A 333 -29.20 -0.49 4.51
CA VAL A 333 -29.08 -0.20 5.95
C VAL A 333 -29.68 1.17 6.24
N GLN A 334 -30.70 1.20 7.09
CA GLN A 334 -31.34 2.42 7.59
C GLN A 334 -30.74 2.88 8.92
N GLY A 335 -30.11 1.97 9.64
CA GLY A 335 -29.44 2.20 10.92
C GLY A 335 -28.75 0.95 11.42
N LEU A 336 -27.83 1.12 12.34
CA LEU A 336 -27.11 0.05 13.05
C LEU A 336 -27.04 0.36 14.54
N ARG A 337 -27.23 -0.68 15.35
CA ARG A 337 -26.85 -0.66 16.77
C ARG A 337 -25.74 -1.68 17.00
N VAL A 338 -24.78 -1.31 17.83
CA VAL A 338 -23.72 -2.21 18.29
C VAL A 338 -23.83 -2.32 19.80
N ASN A 339 -24.05 -3.53 20.29
CA ASN A 339 -24.31 -3.79 21.72
C ASN A 339 -25.42 -2.88 22.29
N GLY A 340 -26.52 -2.71 21.52
CA GLY A 340 -27.68 -1.90 21.86
C GLY A 340 -27.49 -0.38 21.72
N GLN A 341 -26.29 0.12 21.38
CA GLN A 341 -26.02 1.55 21.21
C GLN A 341 -26.06 1.95 19.72
N PRO A 342 -26.62 3.11 19.35
CA PRO A 342 -26.58 3.61 17.99
C PRO A 342 -25.15 3.71 17.45
N TRP A 343 -24.95 3.24 16.22
CA TRP A 343 -23.67 3.24 15.54
C TRP A 343 -23.77 3.95 14.18
N ASN A 344 -23.15 5.12 14.08
CA ASN A 344 -23.21 5.98 12.89
C ASN A 344 -21.85 6.14 12.21
N LYS A 345 -21.06 5.07 12.18
CA LYS A 345 -19.76 5.01 11.50
C LYS A 345 -19.75 3.87 10.51
N LEU A 346 -19.02 4.03 9.40
CA LEU A 346 -18.84 2.97 8.41
C LEU A 346 -17.71 1.98 8.79
N THR A 347 -17.14 2.11 9.96
CA THR A 347 -16.05 1.21 10.42
C THR A 347 -16.40 0.53 11.73
N LEU A 348 -15.97 -0.73 11.85
CA LEU A 348 -16.04 -1.55 13.07
C LEU A 348 -14.60 -1.87 13.51
N PRO A 349 -14.17 -1.48 14.73
CA PRO A 349 -12.88 -1.91 15.26
C PRO A 349 -12.85 -3.42 15.51
N HIS A 350 -11.75 -4.07 15.13
CA HIS A 350 -11.55 -5.50 15.40
C HIS A 350 -11.65 -5.83 16.90
N ALA A 351 -11.09 -5.00 17.76
CA ALA A 351 -11.13 -5.20 19.22
C ALA A 351 -12.55 -5.29 19.77
N LEU A 352 -13.52 -4.58 19.15
CA LEU A 352 -14.92 -4.67 19.53
C LEU A 352 -15.49 -6.05 19.16
N LEU A 353 -15.24 -6.53 17.96
CA LEU A 353 -15.71 -7.83 17.49
C LEU A 353 -15.04 -8.98 18.26
N ALA A 354 -13.73 -8.89 18.50
CA ALA A 354 -12.96 -9.89 19.26
C ALA A 354 -13.43 -10.06 20.72
N GLN A 355 -14.11 -9.06 21.30
CA GLN A 355 -14.71 -9.13 22.63
C GLN A 355 -16.11 -9.75 22.61
N GLY A 356 -16.61 -10.14 21.43
CA GLY A 356 -18.01 -10.48 21.22
C GLY A 356 -18.87 -9.22 21.06
N ALA A 357 -19.77 -9.23 20.11
CA ALA A 357 -20.62 -8.09 19.80
C ALA A 357 -21.97 -8.52 19.24
N THR A 358 -23.01 -7.74 19.51
CA THR A 358 -24.30 -7.84 18.82
C THR A 358 -24.43 -6.67 17.85
N LEU A 359 -24.62 -6.97 16.57
CA LEU A 359 -24.83 -6.02 15.48
C LEU A 359 -26.29 -6.10 15.04
N GLU A 360 -27.09 -5.08 15.35
CA GLU A 360 -28.52 -5.03 15.02
C GLU A 360 -28.74 -4.08 13.85
N PHE A 361 -28.96 -4.64 12.65
CA PHE A 361 -29.18 -3.87 11.42
C PHE A 361 -30.66 -3.58 11.20
N LEU A 362 -31.00 -2.30 11.07
CA LEU A 362 -32.30 -1.88 10.59
C LEU A 362 -32.25 -1.80 9.05
N MET A 363 -32.98 -2.71 8.38
CA MET A 363 -32.95 -2.81 6.92
C MET A 363 -34.22 -2.20 6.31
N GLY A 364 -34.10 -1.65 5.09
CA GLY A 364 -35.23 -1.07 4.36
C GLY A 364 -35.09 -1.12 2.84
N PRO A 365 -36.17 -0.78 2.10
CA PRO A 365 -36.20 -0.94 0.64
C PRO A 365 -35.60 0.22 -0.15
N THR A 366 -35.25 1.32 0.50
CA THR A 366 -34.76 2.54 -0.19
C THR A 366 -33.38 2.92 0.31
N PRO A 367 -32.52 3.47 -0.57
CA PRO A 367 -31.24 4.04 -0.16
C PRO A 367 -31.37 5.00 1.02
N SER A 368 -30.48 4.89 1.97
CA SER A 368 -30.42 5.72 3.18
C SER A 368 -29.14 6.55 3.20
N ARG A 369 -29.16 7.69 3.88
CA ARG A 369 -27.98 8.49 4.19
C ARG A 369 -27.33 8.11 5.53
N TRP A 370 -27.69 6.98 6.10
CA TRP A 370 -27.03 6.48 7.30
C TRP A 370 -25.51 6.41 7.08
N ALA A 371 -24.75 6.98 8.02
CA ALA A 371 -23.30 7.01 8.04
C ALA A 371 -22.62 7.60 6.76
N SER A 372 -23.30 8.52 6.04
CA SER A 372 -22.74 9.18 4.86
C SER A 372 -21.98 10.50 5.17
N ASP A 373 -22.03 10.97 6.41
CA ASP A 373 -21.32 12.17 6.85
C ASP A 373 -19.80 11.94 6.91
N GLU A 374 -19.02 13.01 6.73
CA GLU A 374 -17.55 12.93 6.68
C GLU A 374 -16.94 12.22 7.90
N ALA A 375 -17.44 12.51 9.09
CA ALA A 375 -16.96 11.91 10.34
C ALA A 375 -17.27 10.41 10.48
N ALA A 376 -18.17 9.87 9.63
CA ALA A 376 -18.55 8.47 9.63
C ALA A 376 -17.72 7.61 8.68
N LEU A 377 -17.02 8.22 7.72
CA LEU A 377 -16.31 7.53 6.64
C LEU A 377 -15.09 6.75 7.14
N PRO A 378 -14.62 5.77 6.38
CA PRO A 378 -13.41 5.06 6.69
C PRO A 378 -12.21 6.02 6.77
N PRO A 379 -11.29 5.84 7.73
CA PRO A 379 -10.08 6.64 7.82
C PRO A 379 -9.18 6.40 6.60
N SER A 380 -8.29 7.35 6.31
CA SER A 380 -7.38 7.33 5.17
C SER A 380 -5.97 7.69 5.62
N LEU A 381 -4.95 7.23 4.89
CA LEU A 381 -3.56 7.61 5.15
C LEU A 381 -3.36 9.12 4.90
N THR A 382 -4.02 9.67 3.87
CA THR A 382 -4.12 11.12 3.61
C THR A 382 -5.54 11.58 3.95
N PRO A 383 -5.80 12.09 5.16
CA PRO A 383 -7.17 12.44 5.56
C PRO A 383 -7.74 13.64 4.81
N HIS A 384 -6.88 14.54 4.35
CA HIS A 384 -7.27 15.78 3.67
C HIS A 384 -6.34 16.12 2.51
N GLY A 385 -6.90 16.62 1.42
CA GLY A 385 -6.16 17.09 0.26
C GLY A 385 -5.62 15.98 -0.64
N ARG A 386 -4.74 16.36 -1.54
CA ARG A 386 -4.07 15.41 -2.46
C ARG A 386 -2.85 14.81 -1.77
N PRO A 387 -2.63 13.50 -1.88
CA PRO A 387 -1.43 12.85 -1.35
C PRO A 387 -0.15 13.44 -1.95
N GLN A 388 0.85 13.61 -1.09
CA GLN A 388 2.15 14.16 -1.48
C GLN A 388 3.26 13.26 -0.92
N PRO A 389 3.67 12.22 -1.63
CA PRO A 389 4.82 11.42 -1.23
C PRO A 389 6.08 12.30 -1.21
N LEU A 390 6.95 12.03 -0.25
CA LEU A 390 8.25 12.70 -0.18
C LEU A 390 9.10 12.30 -1.40
N ARG A 391 9.93 13.23 -1.86
CA ARG A 391 10.83 13.03 -3.00
C ARG A 391 12.21 13.58 -2.69
N ASP A 392 13.23 13.03 -3.35
CA ASP A 392 14.54 13.64 -3.36
C ASP A 392 14.55 14.88 -4.27
N PRO A 393 14.93 16.06 -3.76
CA PRO A 393 15.04 17.28 -4.56
C PRO A 393 16.28 17.33 -5.46
N GLY A 394 17.17 16.36 -5.41
CA GLY A 394 18.32 16.22 -6.32
C GLY A 394 19.67 15.97 -5.66
N ALA A 395 20.65 15.66 -6.51
CA ALA A 395 21.98 15.22 -6.14
C ALA A 395 22.81 16.24 -5.36
N ALA A 396 23.80 15.74 -4.62
CA ALA A 396 24.80 16.55 -3.96
C ALA A 396 25.65 17.33 -4.99
N THR A 397 26.11 18.50 -4.56
CA THR A 397 26.92 19.40 -5.39
C THR A 397 28.42 19.17 -5.23
N SER A 398 28.86 18.59 -4.11
CA SER A 398 30.27 18.40 -3.81
C SER A 398 30.52 17.37 -2.70
N SER A 399 31.77 16.94 -2.59
CA SER A 399 32.28 16.16 -1.44
C SER A 399 33.68 16.61 -1.01
N THR A 400 33.97 16.45 0.30
CA THR A 400 35.29 16.73 0.88
C THR A 400 35.66 15.58 1.85
N PRO A 401 36.71 14.81 1.59
CA PRO A 401 37.53 14.81 0.35
C PRO A 401 36.69 14.43 -0.88
N THR A 402 37.22 14.71 -2.06
CA THR A 402 36.55 14.37 -3.32
C THR A 402 36.32 12.87 -3.45
N ILE A 403 35.10 12.44 -3.69
CA ILE A 403 34.71 11.06 -3.92
C ILE A 403 34.73 10.79 -5.43
N ALA A 404 35.54 9.81 -5.85
CA ALA A 404 35.51 9.34 -7.23
C ALA A 404 34.16 8.65 -7.50
N GLY A 405 33.46 9.06 -8.57
CA GLY A 405 32.15 8.50 -8.91
C GLY A 405 31.04 8.94 -7.95
N LEU A 406 31.12 10.15 -7.38
CA LEU A 406 30.11 10.71 -6.48
C LEU A 406 28.67 10.61 -7.04
N THR A 407 28.53 10.72 -8.35
CA THR A 407 27.21 10.64 -9.04
C THR A 407 26.52 9.28 -8.90
N ALA A 408 27.28 8.21 -8.61
CA ALA A 408 26.72 6.89 -8.36
C ALA A 408 25.92 6.82 -7.03
N LEU A 409 26.03 7.83 -6.18
CA LEU A 409 25.22 7.94 -4.95
C LEU A 409 23.87 8.64 -5.18
N PHE A 410 23.54 9.05 -6.42
CA PHE A 410 22.39 9.88 -6.75
C PHE A 410 21.80 9.55 -8.13
N ASP A 411 22.00 8.33 -8.62
CA ASP A 411 21.56 7.92 -9.96
C ASP A 411 20.27 7.06 -9.94
N ASN A 412 19.69 6.88 -8.75
CA ASN A 412 18.50 6.08 -8.52
C ASN A 412 18.67 4.60 -8.90
N ASP A 413 19.89 4.07 -8.75
CA ASP A 413 20.20 2.68 -9.08
C ASP A 413 21.10 2.04 -8.01
N SER A 414 20.57 1.12 -7.21
CA SER A 414 21.34 0.42 -6.16
C SER A 414 22.41 -0.55 -6.70
N ALA A 415 22.53 -0.71 -8.02
CA ALA A 415 23.60 -1.50 -8.62
C ALA A 415 24.91 -0.71 -8.76
N SER A 416 24.86 0.60 -8.83
CA SER A 416 26.01 1.50 -8.75
C SER A 416 26.42 1.72 -7.29
N GLU A 417 27.67 2.07 -7.05
CA GLU A 417 28.16 2.36 -5.71
C GLU A 417 29.38 3.30 -5.76
N ALA A 418 29.57 4.09 -4.72
CA ALA A 418 30.78 4.88 -4.54
C ALA A 418 31.49 4.55 -3.23
N VAL A 419 32.81 4.54 -3.28
CA VAL A 419 33.67 4.28 -2.13
C VAL A 419 33.94 5.60 -1.40
N LEU A 420 33.59 5.63 -0.12
CA LEU A 420 33.89 6.73 0.77
C LEU A 420 35.32 6.57 1.33
N PRO A 421 36.15 7.62 1.39
CA PRO A 421 37.43 7.57 2.05
C PRO A 421 37.32 7.07 3.49
N ALA A 422 38.38 6.39 3.98
CA ALA A 422 38.43 5.93 5.36
C ALA A 422 38.51 7.09 6.39
N THR A 423 38.92 8.27 5.93
CA THR A 423 38.90 9.51 6.72
C THR A 423 37.49 10.08 6.80
N SER A 424 37.24 11.01 7.71
CA SER A 424 35.98 11.73 7.75
C SER A 424 35.65 12.35 6.40
N THR A 425 34.39 12.24 6.00
CA THR A 425 33.93 12.63 4.66
C THR A 425 32.66 13.46 4.78
N THR A 426 32.59 14.58 4.08
CA THR A 426 31.40 15.43 4.02
C THR A 426 30.87 15.47 2.59
N ILE A 427 29.58 15.18 2.42
CA ILE A 427 28.84 15.34 1.16
C ILE A 427 27.90 16.52 1.34
N ALA A 428 27.84 17.45 0.36
CA ALA A 428 27.10 18.70 0.50
C ALA A 428 26.16 18.95 -0.67
N TRP A 429 24.98 19.49 -0.33
CA TRP A 429 23.92 19.92 -1.26
C TRP A 429 23.72 21.42 -1.17
N HIS A 430 23.47 22.03 -2.31
CA HIS A 430 23.03 23.41 -2.41
C HIS A 430 21.81 23.50 -3.34
N TYR A 431 20.69 23.94 -2.80
CA TYR A 431 19.46 24.14 -3.53
C TYR A 431 19.22 25.62 -3.83
N ALA A 432 18.74 25.93 -5.03
CA ALA A 432 18.44 27.31 -5.45
C ALA A 432 17.33 27.96 -4.61
N ALA A 433 16.44 27.17 -4.02
CA ALA A 433 15.43 27.59 -3.05
C ALA A 433 15.50 26.70 -1.82
N PRO A 434 15.17 27.22 -0.62
CA PRO A 434 15.12 26.40 0.58
C PRO A 434 14.22 25.16 0.39
N ARG A 435 14.66 24.02 0.95
CA ARG A 435 13.94 22.75 0.94
C ARG A 435 13.81 22.25 2.37
N ARG A 436 12.74 21.51 2.61
CA ARG A 436 12.55 20.77 3.86
C ARG A 436 12.94 19.31 3.64
N VAL A 437 13.88 18.80 4.42
CA VAL A 437 14.24 17.37 4.45
C VAL A 437 13.59 16.74 5.66
N ALA A 438 12.74 15.75 5.44
CA ALA A 438 12.00 15.04 6.49
C ALA A 438 12.57 13.64 6.77
N LEU A 439 13.14 12.99 5.76
CA LEU A 439 13.79 11.69 5.85
C LEU A 439 15.13 11.72 5.12
N LEU A 440 16.12 11.03 5.65
CA LEU A 440 17.36 10.65 4.98
C LEU A 440 17.26 9.17 4.65
N THR A 441 17.57 8.74 3.43
CA THR A 441 17.80 7.32 3.12
C THR A 441 19.26 7.08 2.79
N LEU A 442 19.75 5.91 3.22
CA LEU A 442 21.06 5.39 2.83
C LEU A 442 20.88 3.97 2.35
N THR A 443 21.49 3.65 1.21
CA THR A 443 21.52 2.30 0.67
C THR A 443 22.93 1.74 0.76
N SER A 444 23.07 0.60 1.43
CA SER A 444 24.38 -0.07 1.58
C SER A 444 24.88 -0.60 0.24
N ALA A 445 26.19 -0.66 0.10
CA ALA A 445 26.84 -1.24 -1.07
C ALA A 445 26.73 -2.77 -1.12
N ALA A 446 27.06 -3.37 -2.27
CA ALA A 446 26.98 -4.81 -2.46
C ALA A 446 28.00 -5.61 -1.63
N ARG A 447 29.21 -5.06 -1.40
CA ARG A 447 30.33 -5.80 -0.80
C ARG A 447 31.02 -5.09 0.35
N ALA A 448 31.09 -3.76 0.30
CA ALA A 448 31.78 -2.99 1.34
C ALA A 448 30.81 -2.64 2.47
N ALA A 449 31.36 -2.46 3.69
CA ALA A 449 30.57 -2.00 4.82
C ALA A 449 30.07 -0.56 4.61
N ALA A 450 28.83 -0.29 5.01
CA ALA A 450 28.30 1.05 5.05
C ALA A 450 28.85 1.85 6.25
N PRO A 451 28.84 3.20 6.22
CA PRO A 451 29.13 4.01 7.40
C PRO A 451 28.20 3.66 8.56
N SER A 452 28.74 3.64 9.78
CA SER A 452 27.98 3.34 11.00
C SER A 452 27.63 4.59 11.81
N GLY A 453 28.16 5.76 11.45
CA GLY A 453 27.88 7.02 12.12
C GLY A 453 27.95 8.21 11.17
N TRP A 454 27.06 9.18 11.39
CA TRP A 454 27.00 10.42 10.62
C TRP A 454 26.23 11.53 11.35
N GLN A 455 26.39 12.75 10.82
CA GLN A 455 25.59 13.91 11.19
C GLN A 455 25.00 14.55 9.94
N LEU A 456 23.68 14.76 9.94
CA LEU A 456 23.00 15.60 8.97
C LEU A 456 22.92 17.03 9.51
N GLN A 457 23.46 17.97 8.77
CA GLN A 457 23.49 19.39 9.13
C GLN A 457 22.87 20.23 8.01
N ALA A 458 22.29 21.39 8.39
CA ALA A 458 21.70 22.33 7.44
C ALA A 458 22.07 23.77 7.78
N SER A 459 22.03 24.64 6.78
CA SER A 459 22.33 26.05 6.89
C SER A 459 21.46 26.88 5.93
N VAL A 460 21.14 28.10 6.35
CA VAL A 460 20.45 29.09 5.49
C VAL A 460 21.47 29.79 4.58
N ASP A 461 22.66 30.07 5.08
CA ASP A 461 23.68 30.94 4.45
C ASP A 461 24.95 30.20 3.99
N GLY A 462 25.04 28.87 4.24
CA GLY A 462 26.22 28.06 3.94
C GLY A 462 27.39 28.22 4.93
N HIS A 463 27.25 29.09 5.93
CA HIS A 463 28.30 29.41 6.91
C HIS A 463 27.94 28.99 8.33
N HIS A 464 26.72 29.23 8.77
CA HIS A 464 26.23 28.85 10.09
C HIS A 464 25.43 27.56 10.00
N TRP A 465 25.97 26.47 10.57
CA TRP A 465 25.43 25.13 10.46
C TRP A 465 24.71 24.69 11.73
N ARG A 466 23.53 24.08 11.55
CA ARG A 466 22.76 23.44 12.61
C ARG A 466 22.70 21.93 12.36
N THR A 467 23.02 21.14 13.36
CA THR A 467 22.82 19.69 13.32
C THR A 467 21.33 19.38 13.44
N LEU A 468 20.78 18.64 12.47
CA LEU A 468 19.41 18.20 12.41
C LEU A 468 19.22 16.79 12.94
N ASP A 469 20.22 15.91 12.68
CA ASP A 469 20.21 14.52 13.11
C ASP A 469 21.64 14.04 13.34
N THR A 470 21.82 13.15 14.33
CA THR A 470 23.08 12.47 14.61
C THR A 470 22.81 10.99 14.85
N ARG A 471 23.46 10.14 14.10
CA ARG A 471 23.33 8.68 14.21
C ARG A 471 24.70 8.06 14.50
N GLN A 472 24.68 7.03 15.35
CA GLN A 472 25.87 6.26 15.72
C GLN A 472 25.50 4.78 15.77
N GLN A 473 26.49 3.91 15.58
CA GLN A 473 26.36 2.45 15.68
C GLN A 473 25.29 1.86 14.74
N GLN A 474 25.02 2.52 13.62
CA GLN A 474 24.06 2.03 12.64
C GLN A 474 24.61 0.82 11.89
N ARG A 475 23.73 -0.13 11.58
CA ARG A 475 24.06 -1.36 10.89
C ARG A 475 23.08 -1.62 9.76
N PHE A 476 23.58 -2.12 8.65
CA PHE A 476 22.81 -2.65 7.53
C PHE A 476 22.92 -4.17 7.61
N ALA A 477 21.77 -4.84 7.68
CA ALA A 477 21.73 -6.30 7.86
C ALA A 477 22.02 -7.05 6.55
N TRP A 478 21.78 -6.41 5.42
CA TRP A 478 21.94 -7.02 4.09
C TRP A 478 22.67 -6.08 3.12
N PRO A 479 23.35 -6.64 2.09
CA PRO A 479 23.85 -5.88 0.97
C PRO A 479 22.71 -5.19 0.20
N ARG A 480 22.95 -3.99 -0.31
CA ARG A 480 21.98 -3.17 -1.04
C ARG A 480 20.66 -2.94 -0.27
N GLN A 481 20.75 -2.91 1.02
CA GLN A 481 19.61 -2.55 1.87
C GLN A 481 19.46 -1.05 1.91
N THR A 482 18.27 -0.55 1.61
CA THR A 482 17.88 0.84 1.85
C THR A 482 17.29 0.96 3.26
N ARG A 483 17.83 1.89 4.06
CA ARG A 483 17.29 2.27 5.36
C ARG A 483 16.97 3.74 5.39
N ALA A 484 15.89 4.08 6.05
CA ALA A 484 15.46 5.46 6.25
C ALA A 484 15.68 5.92 7.69
N PHE A 485 15.88 7.22 7.86
CA PHE A 485 16.13 7.89 9.12
C PHE A 485 15.30 9.17 9.15
N ALA A 486 14.34 9.26 10.06
CA ALA A 486 13.52 10.45 10.23
C ALA A 486 14.39 11.59 10.80
N VAL A 487 14.24 12.77 10.23
CA VAL A 487 14.91 13.98 10.71
C VAL A 487 14.09 14.57 11.86
N PRO A 488 14.62 14.57 13.12
CA PRO A 488 13.81 14.92 14.28
C PRO A 488 13.31 16.37 14.29
N ALA A 489 14.07 17.30 13.70
CA ALA A 489 13.74 18.72 13.68
C ALA A 489 13.90 19.30 12.26
N PRO A 490 13.07 18.86 11.29
CA PRO A 490 13.17 19.32 9.92
C PRO A 490 12.82 20.80 9.81
N GLY A 491 13.54 21.53 8.98
CA GLY A 491 13.31 22.94 8.66
C GLY A 491 13.60 23.20 7.19
N GLU A 492 13.40 24.44 6.74
CA GLU A 492 13.68 24.84 5.36
C GLU A 492 15.06 25.49 5.27
N TYR A 493 15.94 24.86 4.49
CA TYR A 493 17.31 25.30 4.30
C TYR A 493 17.73 25.22 2.84
N ALA A 494 18.61 26.12 2.42
CA ALA A 494 19.22 26.06 1.08
C ALA A 494 20.45 25.16 1.02
N HIS A 495 21.11 24.95 2.15
CA HIS A 495 22.34 24.15 2.22
C HIS A 495 22.16 22.99 3.18
N TYR A 496 22.57 21.80 2.75
CA TYR A 496 22.64 20.60 3.56
C TYR A 496 24.03 19.98 3.45
N ARG A 497 24.46 19.29 4.49
CA ARG A 497 25.64 18.43 4.44
C ARG A 497 25.47 17.20 5.31
N LEU A 498 25.93 16.07 4.80
CA LEU A 498 26.01 14.80 5.50
C LEU A 498 27.49 14.54 5.79
N HIS A 499 27.82 14.54 7.07
CA HIS A 499 29.18 14.30 7.55
C HIS A 499 29.27 12.88 8.09
N PHE A 500 30.12 12.05 7.51
CA PHE A 500 30.45 10.71 7.97
C PHE A 500 31.70 10.74 8.81
N ASP A 501 31.68 10.04 9.94
CA ASP A 501 32.84 9.88 10.80
C ASP A 501 33.94 9.04 10.12
N ALA A 502 35.17 9.23 10.50
CA ALA A 502 36.26 8.38 10.05
C ALA A 502 35.99 6.92 10.44
N ALA A 503 36.34 5.99 9.55
CA ALA A 503 36.20 4.57 9.82
C ALA A 503 37.14 4.13 10.97
N PRO A 504 36.62 3.50 12.04
CA PRO A 504 37.45 3.14 13.20
C PRO A 504 38.60 2.18 12.86
N ASP A 505 38.41 1.35 11.84
CA ASP A 505 39.40 0.37 11.36
C ASP A 505 40.19 0.85 10.15
N ALA A 506 40.09 2.13 9.81
CA ALA A 506 40.70 2.74 8.63
C ALA A 506 40.35 2.04 7.29
N SER A 507 39.30 1.22 7.25
CA SER A 507 38.81 0.57 6.03
C SER A 507 37.87 1.47 5.24
N PRO A 508 37.93 1.51 3.92
CA PRO A 508 36.95 2.22 3.10
C PRO A 508 35.54 1.72 3.34
N ARG A 509 34.59 2.63 3.32
CA ARG A 509 33.17 2.35 3.35
C ARG A 509 32.56 2.60 1.98
N ALA A 510 31.40 2.04 1.66
CA ALA A 510 30.71 2.34 0.43
C ALA A 510 29.19 2.42 0.64
N LEU A 511 28.58 3.22 -0.20
CA LEU A 511 27.12 3.33 -0.32
C LEU A 511 26.73 3.18 -1.79
N ALA A 512 25.51 2.71 -2.02
CA ALA A 512 24.92 2.64 -3.35
C ALA A 512 24.06 3.87 -3.65
N GLU A 513 23.32 4.41 -2.64
CA GLU A 513 22.45 5.56 -2.86
C GLU A 513 22.29 6.39 -1.58
N ILE A 514 22.06 7.68 -1.73
CA ILE A 514 21.73 8.64 -0.67
C ILE A 514 20.60 9.54 -1.17
N GLU A 515 19.50 9.64 -0.42
CA GLU A 515 18.42 10.57 -0.73
C GLU A 515 18.11 11.48 0.48
N LEU A 516 17.83 12.73 0.20
CA LEU A 516 17.28 13.69 1.16
C LEU A 516 15.80 13.92 0.83
N LEU A 517 14.90 13.13 1.42
CA LEU A 517 13.49 13.14 1.07
C LEU A 517 12.73 14.27 1.76
N GLY A 518 12.00 15.05 0.96
CA GLY A 518 11.17 16.14 1.43
C GLY A 518 9.90 16.33 0.58
N PRO A 519 8.96 17.19 1.05
CA PRO A 519 7.79 17.52 0.25
C PRO A 519 8.19 18.22 -1.04
N THR A 520 7.46 17.93 -2.11
CA THR A 520 7.59 18.65 -3.37
C THR A 520 7.10 20.08 -3.19
N PRO A 521 7.80 21.11 -3.72
CA PRO A 521 7.41 22.51 -3.64
C PRO A 521 6.04 22.81 -4.21
#